data_da9b6617cd8be946d03c9a84cf6600cc
#
_entry.id   da9b6617cd8be946d03c9a84cf6600cc
#
_cell.length_a   1.000
_cell.length_b   1.000
_cell.length_c   1.000
_cell.angle_alpha   90.00
_cell.angle_beta   90.00
_cell.angle_gamma   90.00
#
_symmetry.space_group_name_H-M   'P 1'
#
loop_
_entity.id
_entity.type
_entity.pdbx_description
1 polymer ?
#
loop_
_entity_poly.entity_id
_entity_poly.type
_entity_poly.pdbx_seq_one_letter_code
_entity_poly.pdbx_strand_id
1 'polypeptide(L)'
;YGFSQYSMPLSPPLFDGRVMASQPDRGDVVVFRKPREEDVDYIKRLVGLPGDRIQVVDGVLSINGKPVEREKVEDFVAEDGTPVPRFRETLPNGVSYMTLDLSPNSAGDNTREFVVPEGHYFMMGDNRDNSLDSRFDVGYVPFENLVGKAQVIFFSVEGDVSPLEIWKWPTDLRPGRILTWLG
;
A
#
# COMPACT_ATOMS: atom_id res chain seq x y z
N TYR A 1 -11.96 -1.22 -9.11
CA TYR A 1 -11.56 -0.37 -10.23
C TYR A 1 -11.91 -0.97 -11.60
N GLY A 2 -12.99 -1.74 -11.68
CA GLY A 2 -13.40 -2.48 -12.87
C GLY A 2 -12.62 -3.77 -13.08
N PHE A 3 -12.91 -4.45 -14.18
CA PHE A 3 -12.28 -5.72 -14.53
C PHE A 3 -11.14 -5.50 -15.54
N SER A 4 -9.94 -6.00 -15.24
CA SER A 4 -8.81 -6.10 -16.15
C SER A 4 -8.44 -7.56 -16.38
N GLN A 5 -7.50 -7.83 -17.27
CA GLN A 5 -6.95 -9.18 -17.44
C GLN A 5 -6.44 -9.77 -16.11
N TYR A 6 -5.91 -8.96 -15.20
CA TYR A 6 -5.43 -9.37 -13.88
C TYR A 6 -6.53 -9.73 -12.87
N SER A 7 -7.79 -9.42 -13.19
CA SER A 7 -8.94 -9.78 -12.35
C SER A 7 -9.40 -11.24 -12.54
N MET A 8 -8.79 -11.98 -13.48
CA MET A 8 -9.13 -13.36 -13.78
C MET A 8 -8.02 -14.33 -13.32
N PRO A 9 -8.38 -15.56 -12.90
CA PRO A 9 -7.39 -16.60 -12.64
C PRO A 9 -6.48 -16.82 -13.86
N LEU A 10 -5.18 -16.94 -13.61
CA LEU A 10 -4.14 -17.10 -14.64
C LEU A 10 -3.94 -15.89 -15.57
N SER A 11 -4.58 -14.75 -15.29
CA SER A 11 -4.43 -13.48 -16.03
C SER A 11 -4.41 -13.64 -17.56
N PRO A 12 -5.42 -14.30 -18.18
CA PRO A 12 -5.40 -14.54 -19.64
C PRO A 12 -5.51 -13.20 -20.39
N PRO A 13 -4.74 -12.98 -21.45
CA PRO A 13 -4.77 -11.73 -22.22
C PRO A 13 -5.99 -11.69 -23.16
N LEU A 14 -7.20 -11.63 -22.57
CA LEU A 14 -8.46 -11.68 -23.33
C LEU A 14 -8.86 -10.31 -23.88
N PHE A 15 -8.39 -9.23 -23.28
CA PHE A 15 -8.65 -7.84 -23.70
C PHE A 15 -7.63 -6.88 -23.10
N ASP A 16 -7.39 -5.77 -23.80
CA ASP A 16 -6.58 -4.68 -23.30
C ASP A 16 -7.44 -3.67 -22.56
N GLY A 17 -6.90 -3.08 -21.46
CA GLY A 17 -7.58 -2.07 -20.66
C GLY A 17 -8.55 -2.62 -19.63
N ARG A 18 -9.56 -1.81 -19.25
CA ARG A 18 -10.52 -2.14 -18.19
C ARG A 18 -11.95 -1.97 -18.62
N VAL A 19 -12.79 -2.92 -18.21
CA VAL A 19 -14.25 -2.85 -18.38
C VAL A 19 -14.85 -2.33 -17.09
N MET A 20 -15.83 -1.38 -17.19
CA MET A 20 -16.48 -0.72 -16.04
C MET A 20 -15.48 -0.04 -15.09
N ALA A 21 -14.48 0.64 -15.66
CA ALA A 21 -13.41 1.29 -14.91
C ALA A 21 -13.94 2.37 -13.96
N SER A 22 -13.51 2.32 -12.69
CA SER A 22 -13.61 3.41 -11.74
C SER A 22 -12.22 3.87 -11.34
N GLN A 23 -12.05 5.16 -11.11
CA GLN A 23 -10.77 5.68 -10.62
C GLN A 23 -10.59 5.30 -9.14
N PRO A 24 -9.37 4.99 -8.71
CA PRO A 24 -9.07 4.82 -7.30
C PRO A 24 -9.03 6.18 -6.58
N ASP A 25 -9.38 6.17 -5.31
CA ASP A 25 -9.32 7.35 -4.47
C ASP A 25 -8.02 7.40 -3.66
N ARG A 26 -7.56 8.63 -3.36
CA ARG A 26 -6.45 8.81 -2.44
C ARG A 26 -6.79 8.24 -1.07
N GLY A 27 -5.89 7.40 -0.53
CA GLY A 27 -6.08 6.71 0.73
C GLY A 27 -6.54 5.26 0.57
N ASP A 28 -6.97 4.85 -0.63
CA ASP A 28 -7.31 3.44 -0.88
C ASP A 28 -6.11 2.52 -0.63
N VAL A 29 -6.36 1.38 -0.01
CA VAL A 29 -5.42 0.27 0.02
C VAL A 29 -5.62 -0.54 -1.24
N VAL A 30 -4.58 -0.66 -2.07
CA VAL A 30 -4.68 -1.18 -3.43
C VAL A 30 -3.80 -2.41 -3.60
N VAL A 31 -4.36 -3.47 -4.18
CA VAL A 31 -3.61 -4.59 -4.73
C VAL A 31 -3.27 -4.27 -6.19
N PHE A 32 -2.01 -4.42 -6.55
CA PHE A 32 -1.53 -4.15 -7.90
C PHE A 32 -0.37 -5.07 -8.29
N ARG A 33 -0.18 -5.26 -9.60
CA ARG A 33 0.99 -5.92 -10.17
C ARG A 33 2.18 -4.97 -10.15
N LYS A 34 3.33 -5.45 -9.65
CA LYS A 34 4.56 -4.63 -9.65
C LYS A 34 4.91 -4.24 -11.10
N PRO A 35 5.10 -2.96 -11.41
CA PRO A 35 5.60 -2.56 -12.73
C PRO A 35 6.94 -3.25 -13.02
N ARG A 36 7.13 -3.76 -14.24
CA ARG A 36 8.30 -4.53 -14.71
C ARG A 36 8.45 -5.96 -14.18
N GLU A 37 7.69 -6.35 -13.15
CA GLU A 37 7.67 -7.70 -12.58
C GLU A 37 6.22 -8.10 -12.31
N GLU A 38 5.44 -8.26 -13.37
CA GLU A 38 3.97 -8.44 -13.29
C GLU A 38 3.53 -9.77 -12.64
N ASP A 39 4.46 -10.66 -12.35
CA ASP A 39 4.20 -11.90 -11.61
C ASP A 39 4.09 -11.68 -10.09
N VAL A 40 4.41 -10.47 -9.60
CA VAL A 40 4.44 -10.14 -8.18
C VAL A 40 3.31 -9.16 -7.83
N ASP A 41 2.43 -9.60 -6.93
CA ASP A 41 1.38 -8.75 -6.38
C ASP A 41 1.89 -7.98 -5.16
N TYR A 42 1.59 -6.68 -5.15
CA TYR A 42 1.85 -5.79 -4.02
C TYR A 42 0.54 -5.27 -3.45
N ILE A 43 0.54 -5.02 -2.15
CA ILE A 43 -0.51 -4.30 -1.46
C ILE A 43 0.08 -3.05 -0.83
N LYS A 44 -0.37 -1.87 -1.21
CA LYS A 44 0.10 -0.58 -0.69
C LYS A 44 -1.06 0.42 -0.64
N ARG A 45 -0.82 1.52 0.07
CA ARG A 45 -1.76 2.65 0.11
C ARG A 45 -1.47 3.63 -1.02
N LEU A 46 -2.51 4.05 -1.70
CA LEU A 46 -2.45 5.09 -2.72
C LEU A 46 -2.36 6.46 -2.05
N VAL A 47 -1.22 7.14 -2.18
CA VAL A 47 -1.01 8.47 -1.60
C VAL A 47 -0.92 9.57 -2.64
N GLY A 48 -0.48 9.27 -3.86
CA GLY A 48 -0.35 10.25 -4.95
C GLY A 48 -1.22 9.91 -6.15
N LEU A 49 -1.99 10.88 -6.61
CA LEU A 49 -2.80 10.84 -7.82
C LEU A 49 -2.04 11.47 -9.00
N PRO A 50 -2.45 11.22 -10.27
CA PRO A 50 -1.86 11.88 -11.43
C PRO A 50 -1.74 13.39 -11.25
N GLY A 51 -0.57 13.95 -11.56
CA GLY A 51 -0.25 15.37 -11.41
C GLY A 51 0.25 15.79 -10.02
N ASP A 52 0.15 14.96 -9.00
CA ASP A 52 0.65 15.30 -7.66
C ASP A 52 2.18 15.35 -7.60
N ARG A 53 2.65 16.21 -6.71
CA ARG A 53 4.05 16.31 -6.29
C ARG A 53 4.18 15.70 -4.90
N ILE A 54 4.91 14.62 -4.80
CA ILE A 54 5.08 13.82 -3.58
C ILE A 54 6.52 13.93 -3.10
N GLN A 55 6.71 14.21 -1.83
CA GLN A 55 8.03 14.21 -1.19
C GLN A 55 7.90 13.74 0.25
N VAL A 56 8.92 13.09 0.76
CA VAL A 56 9.08 12.82 2.19
C VAL A 56 10.25 13.64 2.70
N VAL A 57 10.04 14.37 3.79
CA VAL A 57 11.06 15.17 4.47
C VAL A 57 10.99 14.86 5.96
N ASP A 58 12.10 14.41 6.53
CA ASP A 58 12.21 13.99 7.93
C ASP A 58 11.09 13.02 8.34
N GLY A 59 10.78 12.04 7.47
CA GLY A 59 9.72 11.05 7.67
C GLY A 59 8.29 11.57 7.46
N VAL A 60 8.10 12.86 7.16
CA VAL A 60 6.78 13.46 6.93
C VAL A 60 6.45 13.50 5.45
N LEU A 61 5.36 12.86 5.06
CA LEU A 61 4.81 12.92 3.70
C LEU A 61 4.33 14.34 3.38
N SER A 62 4.74 14.86 2.23
CA SER A 62 4.24 16.12 1.66
C SER A 62 3.57 15.86 0.32
N ILE A 63 2.41 16.47 0.10
CA ILE A 63 1.64 16.40 -1.15
C ILE A 63 1.44 17.82 -1.66
N ASN A 64 1.90 18.10 -2.86
CA ASN A 64 1.80 19.42 -3.50
C ASN A 64 2.44 20.54 -2.65
N GLY A 65 3.57 20.23 -2.01
CA GLY A 65 4.32 21.15 -1.15
C GLY A 65 3.71 21.40 0.22
N LYS A 66 2.65 20.67 0.59
CA LYS A 66 2.02 20.77 1.91
C LYS A 66 2.29 19.48 2.70
N PRO A 67 2.87 19.56 3.91
CA PRO A 67 3.02 18.39 4.76
C PRO A 67 1.64 17.85 5.15
N VAL A 68 1.54 16.54 5.14
CA VAL A 68 0.37 15.79 5.63
C VAL A 68 0.34 15.90 7.16
N GLU A 69 -0.86 16.10 7.71
CA GLU A 69 -1.03 16.09 9.16
C GLU A 69 -0.59 14.72 9.72
N ARG A 70 0.34 14.77 10.70
CA ARG A 70 0.93 13.58 11.31
C ARG A 70 0.97 13.75 12.82
N GLU A 71 0.22 12.92 13.52
CA GLU A 71 0.11 12.90 14.98
C GLU A 71 0.75 11.64 15.53
N LYS A 72 1.67 11.77 16.50
CA LYS A 72 2.17 10.60 17.22
C LYS A 72 1.07 10.07 18.13
N VAL A 73 0.80 8.77 18.04
CA VAL A 73 -0.13 8.05 18.91
C VAL A 73 0.61 7.04 19.79
N GLU A 74 -0.11 6.20 20.54
CA GLU A 74 0.48 5.12 21.32
C GLU A 74 1.29 4.18 20.41
N ASP A 75 2.48 3.81 20.85
CA ASP A 75 3.36 2.94 20.09
C ASP A 75 2.70 1.57 19.82
N PHE A 76 2.97 1.01 18.66
CA PHE A 76 2.60 -0.36 18.34
C PHE A 76 3.57 -1.32 19.06
N VAL A 77 3.04 -2.33 19.74
CA VAL A 77 3.87 -3.37 20.34
C VAL A 77 3.99 -4.54 19.37
N ALA A 78 5.20 -4.78 18.89
CA ALA A 78 5.48 -5.92 18.00
C ALA A 78 5.36 -7.26 18.75
N GLU A 79 5.34 -8.37 18.04
CA GLU A 79 5.18 -9.72 18.63
C GLU A 79 6.28 -10.09 19.63
N ASP A 80 7.49 -9.58 19.42
CA ASP A 80 8.63 -9.73 20.32
C ASP A 80 8.60 -8.78 21.53
N GLY A 81 7.55 -7.97 21.66
CA GLY A 81 7.38 -6.98 22.72
C GLY A 81 8.08 -5.63 22.43
N THR A 82 8.72 -5.46 21.27
CA THR A 82 9.38 -4.21 20.91
C THR A 82 8.36 -3.11 20.63
N PRO A 83 8.47 -1.93 21.27
CA PRO A 83 7.65 -0.78 20.93
C PRO A 83 8.12 -0.16 19.60
N VAL A 84 7.18 0.04 18.68
CA VAL A 84 7.41 0.67 17.38
C VAL A 84 6.62 1.98 17.32
N PRO A 85 7.29 3.11 17.04
CA PRO A 85 6.60 4.39 16.92
C PRO A 85 5.49 4.33 15.89
N ARG A 86 4.29 4.76 16.30
CA ARG A 86 3.09 4.77 15.46
C ARG A 86 2.53 6.17 15.36
N PHE A 87 2.09 6.50 14.16
CA PHE A 87 1.55 7.81 13.85
C PHE A 87 0.19 7.67 13.16
N ARG A 88 -0.69 8.64 13.41
CA ARG A 88 -1.88 8.85 12.59
C ARG A 88 -1.54 9.90 11.54
N GLU A 89 -1.72 9.56 10.28
CA GLU A 89 -1.63 10.50 9.17
C GLU A 89 -3.01 10.78 8.59
N THR A 90 -3.26 12.05 8.24
CA THR A 90 -4.52 12.50 7.63
C THR A 90 -4.23 13.13 6.29
N LEU A 91 -4.67 12.49 5.21
CA LEU A 91 -4.50 12.94 3.84
C LEU A 91 -5.37 14.19 3.55
N PRO A 92 -5.06 14.96 2.49
CA PRO A 92 -5.80 16.17 2.15
C PRO A 92 -7.31 16.00 1.90
N ASN A 93 -7.74 14.78 1.59
CA ASN A 93 -9.14 14.41 1.42
C ASN A 93 -9.83 13.96 2.72
N GLY A 94 -9.15 14.05 3.87
CA GLY A 94 -9.68 13.69 5.19
C GLY A 94 -9.54 12.21 5.56
N VAL A 95 -9.02 11.36 4.69
CA VAL A 95 -8.76 9.96 5.01
C VAL A 95 -7.60 9.87 6.00
N SER A 96 -7.84 9.23 7.15
CA SER A 96 -6.83 9.02 8.19
C SER A 96 -6.50 7.54 8.32
N TYR A 97 -5.22 7.24 8.56
CA TYR A 97 -4.72 5.87 8.73
C TYR A 97 -3.50 5.86 9.64
N MET A 98 -3.11 4.67 10.10
CA MET A 98 -1.96 4.50 10.97
C MET A 98 -0.71 4.15 10.16
N THR A 99 0.42 4.74 10.52
CA THR A 99 1.74 4.40 9.97
C THR A 99 2.70 3.98 11.08
N LEU A 100 3.63 3.11 10.73
CA LEU A 100 4.75 2.72 11.57
C LEU A 100 6.04 3.31 10.98
N ASP A 101 6.88 3.82 11.87
CA ASP A 101 8.16 4.44 11.55
C ASP A 101 9.17 3.94 12.58
N LEU A 102 10.02 3.00 12.17
CA LEU A 102 10.86 2.24 13.10
C LEU A 102 12.09 3.02 13.54
N SER A 103 12.63 3.86 12.65
CA SER A 103 13.90 4.52 12.88
C SER A 103 13.97 5.89 12.22
N PRO A 104 14.33 6.95 12.95
CA PRO A 104 14.55 8.25 12.35
C PRO A 104 15.74 8.20 11.37
N ASN A 105 15.63 8.92 10.27
CA ASN A 105 16.63 8.98 9.19
C ASN A 105 16.83 7.67 8.42
N SER A 106 15.78 6.90 8.24
CA SER A 106 15.80 5.75 7.35
C SER A 106 15.88 6.17 5.87
N ALA A 107 16.16 5.23 4.99
CA ALA A 107 16.37 5.51 3.56
C ALA A 107 15.18 6.19 2.86
N GLY A 108 13.96 6.03 3.41
CA GLY A 108 12.74 6.60 2.85
C GLY A 108 12.30 7.92 3.47
N ASP A 109 13.02 8.45 4.48
CA ASP A 109 12.61 9.62 5.25
C ASP A 109 12.94 10.94 4.58
N ASN A 110 13.92 10.95 3.70
CA ASN A 110 14.31 12.13 2.94
C ASN A 110 14.44 11.76 1.47
N THR A 111 13.44 12.14 0.67
CA THR A 111 13.38 11.80 -0.76
C THR A 111 13.54 13.03 -1.64
N ARG A 112 13.89 12.80 -2.89
CA ARG A 112 13.62 13.80 -3.93
C ARG A 112 12.11 14.01 -4.06
N GLU A 113 11.72 15.08 -4.72
CA GLU A 113 10.34 15.27 -5.14
C GLU A 113 10.01 14.36 -6.32
N PHE A 114 8.85 13.71 -6.27
CA PHE A 114 8.29 12.88 -7.32
C PHE A 114 7.08 13.58 -7.92
N VAL A 115 7.04 13.72 -9.23
CA VAL A 115 5.86 14.22 -9.96
C VAL A 115 5.16 13.02 -10.58
N VAL A 116 3.93 12.76 -10.15
CA VAL A 116 3.17 11.59 -10.59
C VAL A 116 2.68 11.81 -12.02
N PRO A 117 3.08 10.96 -13.00
CA PRO A 117 2.64 11.12 -14.39
C PRO A 117 1.14 10.85 -14.55
N GLU A 118 0.56 11.34 -15.65
CA GLU A 118 -0.80 10.99 -16.05
C GLU A 118 -0.97 9.48 -16.19
N GLY A 119 -2.12 8.97 -15.74
CA GLY A 119 -2.44 7.55 -15.75
C GLY A 119 -1.65 6.69 -14.74
N HIS A 120 -0.85 7.30 -13.87
CA HIS A 120 -0.05 6.61 -12.86
C HIS A 120 -0.42 7.04 -11.44
N TYR A 121 -0.01 6.22 -10.49
CA TYR A 121 -0.27 6.43 -9.06
C TYR A 121 1.01 6.24 -8.25
N PHE A 122 1.07 6.92 -7.11
CA PHE A 122 2.17 6.79 -6.16
C PHE A 122 1.69 6.02 -4.93
N MET A 123 2.32 4.88 -4.68
CA MET A 123 1.95 3.93 -3.63
C MET A 123 2.97 3.97 -2.49
N MET A 124 2.49 3.94 -1.24
CA MET A 124 3.35 3.83 -0.07
C MET A 124 2.87 2.74 0.88
N GLY A 125 3.81 2.08 1.54
CA GLY A 125 3.49 1.16 2.63
C GLY A 125 3.20 1.89 3.93
N ASP A 126 2.26 1.38 4.72
CA ASP A 126 1.93 1.94 6.03
C ASP A 126 3.06 1.69 7.06
N ASN A 127 3.82 0.60 6.92
CA ASN A 127 5.09 0.40 7.63
C ASN A 127 6.21 1.07 6.80
N ARG A 128 6.50 2.33 7.10
CA ARG A 128 7.32 3.24 6.29
C ARG A 128 8.72 2.74 6.01
N ASP A 129 9.38 2.19 7.02
CA ASP A 129 10.77 1.75 6.92
C ASP A 129 10.92 0.32 6.40
N ASN A 130 9.86 -0.46 6.51
CA ASN A 130 9.83 -1.84 6.04
C ASN A 130 8.90 -1.98 4.84
N SER A 131 9.07 -1.13 3.83
CA SER A 131 8.26 -1.16 2.62
C SER A 131 9.08 -0.87 1.37
N LEU A 132 9.08 -1.80 0.44
CA LEU A 132 9.47 -1.53 -0.94
C LEU A 132 8.23 -0.97 -1.66
N ASP A 133 8.26 0.32 -2.00
CA ASP A 133 7.15 1.06 -2.56
C ASP A 133 7.61 2.08 -3.61
N SER A 134 6.74 3.03 -3.99
CA SER A 134 7.03 4.00 -5.05
C SER A 134 8.20 4.93 -4.75
N ARG A 135 8.63 5.06 -3.50
CA ARG A 135 9.85 5.79 -3.13
C ARG A 135 11.12 5.10 -3.66
N PHE A 136 11.04 3.80 -3.93
CA PHE A 136 12.16 2.94 -4.28
C PHE A 136 11.94 2.24 -5.63
N ASP A 137 11.99 0.92 -5.64
CA ASP A 137 12.03 0.08 -6.84
C ASP A 137 10.66 -0.04 -7.55
N VAL A 138 9.55 0.12 -6.83
CA VAL A 138 8.20 0.04 -7.43
C VAL A 138 7.98 1.19 -8.42
N GLY A 139 8.42 2.41 -8.09
CA GLY A 139 8.21 3.58 -8.91
C GLY A 139 6.73 3.95 -9.07
N TYR A 140 6.36 4.56 -10.18
CA TYR A 140 4.96 4.91 -10.48
C TYR A 140 4.20 3.68 -10.98
N VAL A 141 3.00 3.48 -10.46
CA VAL A 141 2.14 2.34 -10.81
C VAL A 141 1.11 2.76 -11.84
N PRO A 142 1.15 2.19 -13.08
CA PRO A 142 0.15 2.48 -14.09
C PRO A 142 -1.25 2.01 -13.68
N PHE A 143 -2.30 2.66 -14.19
CA PHE A 143 -3.69 2.28 -13.91
C PHE A 143 -4.01 0.83 -14.30
N GLU A 144 -3.46 0.35 -15.40
CA GLU A 144 -3.63 -1.04 -15.87
C GLU A 144 -3.08 -2.08 -14.90
N ASN A 145 -2.07 -1.75 -14.11
CA ASN A 145 -1.49 -2.67 -13.13
C ASN A 145 -2.35 -2.82 -11.86
N LEU A 146 -3.35 -1.95 -11.65
CA LEU A 146 -4.21 -2.06 -10.45
C LEU A 146 -5.10 -3.29 -10.56
N VAL A 147 -5.06 -4.17 -9.59
CA VAL A 147 -5.95 -5.34 -9.50
C VAL A 147 -7.26 -4.95 -8.83
N GLY A 148 -7.22 -4.32 -7.67
CA GLY A 148 -8.43 -3.92 -6.96
C GLY A 148 -8.16 -3.19 -5.64
N LYS A 149 -9.23 -2.67 -5.04
CA LYS A 149 -9.23 -2.11 -3.69
C LYS A 149 -9.30 -3.23 -2.67
N ALA A 150 -8.34 -3.30 -1.76
CA ALA A 150 -8.42 -4.17 -0.61
C ALA A 150 -9.40 -3.58 0.41
N GLN A 151 -10.46 -4.32 0.75
CA GLN A 151 -11.48 -3.86 1.68
C GLN A 151 -11.48 -4.64 3.00
N VAL A 152 -11.12 -5.93 2.94
CA VAL A 152 -11.21 -6.83 4.07
C VAL A 152 -10.01 -7.78 4.06
N ILE A 153 -9.42 -8.02 5.22
CA ILE A 153 -8.50 -9.14 5.41
C ILE A 153 -9.35 -10.41 5.55
N PHE A 154 -9.30 -11.26 4.53
CA PHE A 154 -10.08 -12.49 4.54
C PHE A 154 -9.48 -13.54 5.49
N PHE A 155 -8.16 -13.67 5.49
CA PHE A 155 -7.40 -14.46 6.47
C PHE A 155 -5.96 -13.95 6.57
N SER A 156 -5.31 -14.27 7.66
CA SER A 156 -3.90 -13.95 7.90
C SER A 156 -3.23 -15.18 8.51
N VAL A 157 -2.11 -15.58 7.94
CA VAL A 157 -1.26 -16.67 8.45
C VAL A 157 0.03 -16.10 9.03
N GLU A 158 0.65 -16.84 9.94
CA GLU A 158 1.94 -16.50 10.53
C GLU A 158 3.07 -17.11 9.69
N GLY A 159 4.15 -16.35 9.46
CA GLY A 159 5.33 -16.79 8.73
C GLY A 159 5.16 -16.88 7.20
N ASP A 160 6.11 -17.55 6.54
CA ASP A 160 6.19 -17.71 5.08
C ASP A 160 5.35 -18.88 4.56
N VAL A 161 4.11 -19.01 5.03
CA VAL A 161 3.23 -20.10 4.58
C VAL A 161 2.61 -19.75 3.24
N SER A 162 2.86 -20.58 2.23
CA SER A 162 2.24 -20.43 0.91
C SER A 162 0.70 -20.53 1.01
N PRO A 163 -0.06 -19.67 0.34
CA PRO A 163 -1.52 -19.78 0.26
C PRO A 163 -2.04 -21.14 -0.24
N LEU A 164 -1.21 -21.92 -0.92
CA LEU A 164 -1.55 -23.24 -1.42
C LEU A 164 -1.34 -24.35 -0.39
N GLU A 165 -0.69 -24.07 0.74
CA GLU A 165 -0.45 -25.04 1.83
C GLU A 165 -1.61 -25.04 2.83
N ILE A 166 -2.82 -25.26 2.33
CA ILE A 166 -4.08 -25.20 3.11
C ILE A 166 -4.10 -26.12 4.33
N TRP A 167 -3.30 -27.18 4.34
CA TRP A 167 -3.19 -28.11 5.48
C TRP A 167 -2.43 -27.52 6.68
N LYS A 168 -1.68 -26.43 6.50
CA LYS A 168 -1.00 -25.70 7.59
C LYS A 168 -1.87 -24.61 8.21
N TRP A 169 -2.93 -24.18 7.54
CA TRP A 169 -3.80 -23.09 7.97
C TRP A 169 -4.38 -23.27 9.38
N PRO A 170 -4.80 -24.48 9.82
CA PRO A 170 -5.40 -24.62 11.16
C PRO A 170 -4.46 -24.23 12.31
N THR A 171 -3.14 -24.31 12.10
CA THR A 171 -2.15 -23.98 13.13
C THR A 171 -1.61 -22.56 13.03
N ASP A 172 -1.62 -21.98 11.82
CA ASP A 172 -0.93 -20.72 11.52
C ASP A 172 -1.91 -19.55 11.25
N LEU A 173 -3.23 -19.78 11.35
CA LEU A 173 -4.24 -18.75 11.23
C LEU A 173 -4.20 -17.77 12.42
N ARG A 174 -4.26 -16.48 12.12
CA ARG A 174 -4.43 -15.41 13.12
C ARG A 174 -5.90 -15.03 13.22
N PRO A 175 -6.70 -15.69 14.07
CA PRO A 175 -8.16 -15.52 14.12
C PRO A 175 -8.59 -14.10 14.46
N GLY A 176 -7.78 -13.35 15.22
CA GLY A 176 -8.08 -11.97 15.60
C GLY A 176 -7.98 -10.95 14.44
N ARG A 177 -7.51 -11.37 13.25
CA ARG A 177 -7.40 -10.51 12.06
C ARG A 177 -8.30 -10.94 10.91
N ILE A 178 -9.06 -12.02 11.09
CA ILE A 178 -9.99 -12.50 10.06
C ILE A 178 -11.16 -11.51 9.93
N LEU A 179 -11.53 -11.18 8.70
CA LEU A 179 -12.58 -10.23 8.36
C LEU A 179 -12.38 -8.82 8.92
N THR A 180 -11.14 -8.38 9.12
CA THR A 180 -10.85 -7.01 9.53
C THR A 180 -10.98 -6.08 8.31
N TRP A 181 -11.78 -5.04 8.44
CA TRP A 181 -11.90 -3.99 7.42
C TRP A 181 -10.64 -3.14 7.36
N LEU A 182 -10.18 -2.89 6.13
CA LEU A 182 -9.08 -1.96 5.83
C LEU A 182 -9.73 -0.62 5.45
N GLY A 183 -10.16 0.13 6.43
CA GLY A 183 -10.79 1.43 6.26
C GLY A 183 -9.81 2.57 6.44
#